data_916a2c81da8703de9f53c5915ff0c3c3
#
_entry.id   916a2c81da8703de9f53c5915ff0c3c3
#
_cell.length_a   1.000
_cell.length_b   1.000
_cell.length_c   1.000
_cell.angle_alpha   90.00
_cell.angle_beta   90.00
_cell.angle_gamma   90.00
#
_symmetry.space_group_name_H-M   'P 1'
#
loop_
_entity.id
_entity.type
_entity.pdbx_description
1 polymer ?
#
loop_
_entity_poly.entity_id
_entity_poly.type
_entity_poly.pdbx_seq_one_letter_code
_entity_poly.pdbx_strand_id
1 'polypeptide(L)'
;MELKLNKPIPEDTICAISTAPGMGGIAVIRISGTNAIIITDRIFHTANKKKLSEAKPNTAHYGTIADENETPIDDVVVTLFIAPHSFTGEDTVEISCHGSIYIQQQIISLLLRAGCRLAQPGEFTRRAFTNGKLDLSQAEAVADLIASTSAASHRLAMQQMRGGFSNEIAKLREELLNFASLIELELDFAEEDVEFADRTQFHELLERIEFVLKRLIDSFAVGN
;
A
#
# COMPACT_ATOMS: atom_id res chain seq x y z
N MET A 1 1.10 -4.07 25.14
CA MET A 1 2.35 -3.32 24.88
C MET A 1 2.27 -2.80 23.46
N GLU A 2 1.73 -1.59 23.29
CA GLU A 2 1.62 -0.92 21.99
C GLU A 2 3.02 -0.51 21.53
N LEU A 3 3.52 -1.15 20.50
CA LEU A 3 4.67 -0.66 19.73
C LEU A 3 4.25 0.62 19.00
N LYS A 4 4.37 1.76 19.68
CA LYS A 4 4.32 3.07 19.04
C LYS A 4 5.55 3.20 18.16
N LEU A 5 5.45 2.79 16.91
CA LEU A 5 6.37 3.18 15.84
C LEU A 5 6.15 4.67 15.51
N ASN A 6 6.48 5.55 16.48
CA ASN A 6 6.51 6.99 16.29
C ASN A 6 7.84 7.38 15.63
N LYS A 7 8.02 7.01 14.35
CA LYS A 7 8.91 7.81 13.48
C LYS A 7 8.00 8.76 12.69
N PRO A 8 8.28 10.08 12.70
CA PRO A 8 7.53 10.99 11.85
C PRO A 8 7.66 10.47 10.42
N ILE A 9 6.50 10.32 9.75
CA ILE A 9 6.44 10.04 8.31
C ILE A 9 7.23 11.18 7.67
N PRO A 10 8.20 10.92 6.80
CA PRO A 10 8.90 12.00 6.11
C PRO A 10 7.86 12.88 5.43
N GLU A 11 7.80 14.16 5.73
CA GLU A 11 6.91 15.13 5.07
C GLU A 11 7.29 15.34 3.60
N ASP A 12 8.25 14.57 3.08
CA ASP A 12 8.75 14.65 1.73
C ASP A 12 7.80 14.03 0.71
N THR A 13 7.69 14.66 -0.43
CA THR A 13 6.94 14.14 -1.58
C THR A 13 7.88 13.32 -2.46
N ILE A 14 7.48 12.10 -2.77
CA ILE A 14 8.26 11.15 -3.59
C ILE A 14 7.65 10.99 -4.97
N CYS A 15 8.50 10.66 -5.95
CA CYS A 15 8.08 10.30 -7.29
C CYS A 15 8.88 9.13 -7.85
N ALA A 16 8.25 8.32 -8.70
CA ALA A 16 8.91 7.28 -9.48
C ALA A 16 8.10 6.89 -10.71
N ILE A 17 8.75 6.27 -11.68
CA ILE A 17 8.11 5.55 -12.77
C ILE A 17 7.50 4.26 -12.18
N SER A 18 6.20 4.07 -12.35
CA SER A 18 5.44 2.95 -11.79
C SER A 18 5.16 1.83 -12.80
N THR A 19 5.45 2.05 -14.07
CA THR A 19 5.40 1.04 -15.14
C THR A 19 6.72 0.30 -15.26
N ALA A 20 6.69 -0.89 -15.88
CA ALA A 20 7.91 -1.64 -16.15
C ALA A 20 8.90 -0.80 -16.96
N PRO A 21 10.23 -0.96 -16.73
CA PRO A 21 11.24 -0.19 -17.46
C PRO A 21 11.25 -0.54 -18.95
N GLY A 22 11.49 0.46 -19.79
CA GLY A 22 11.58 0.29 -21.25
C GLY A 22 10.70 1.28 -22.02
N MET A 23 10.63 1.06 -23.32
CA MET A 23 9.75 1.83 -24.22
C MET A 23 8.38 1.15 -24.33
N GLY A 24 7.32 1.95 -24.31
CA GLY A 24 5.95 1.47 -24.44
C GLY A 24 5.03 2.55 -25.04
N GLY A 25 3.78 2.23 -25.24
CA GLY A 25 2.79 3.22 -25.65
C GLY A 25 2.49 4.25 -24.55
N ILE A 26 2.46 3.79 -23.29
CA ILE A 26 2.17 4.61 -22.11
C ILE A 26 3.15 4.26 -20.99
N ALA A 27 3.56 5.27 -20.24
CA ALA A 27 4.24 5.12 -18.96
C ALA A 27 3.47 5.91 -17.88
N VAL A 28 3.50 5.42 -16.64
CA VAL A 28 2.89 6.07 -15.51
C VAL A 28 3.95 6.49 -14.52
N ILE A 29 3.97 7.77 -14.17
CA ILE A 29 4.81 8.33 -13.12
C ILE A 29 3.91 8.65 -11.93
N ARG A 30 4.21 8.08 -10.76
CA ARG A 30 3.46 8.29 -9.53
C ARG A 30 4.20 9.25 -8.62
N ILE A 31 3.45 10.17 -8.02
CA ILE A 31 3.89 11.14 -7.04
C ILE A 31 3.04 10.92 -5.79
N SER A 32 3.64 10.88 -4.59
CA SER A 32 2.92 10.69 -3.32
C SER A 32 3.53 11.54 -2.22
N GLY A 33 2.67 12.18 -1.44
CA GLY A 33 3.05 13.04 -0.30
C GLY A 33 2.21 14.30 -0.23
N THR A 34 2.35 15.06 0.85
CA THR A 34 1.53 16.25 1.16
C THR A 34 1.57 17.33 0.08
N ASN A 35 2.65 17.41 -0.69
CA ASN A 35 2.82 18.42 -1.74
C ASN A 35 2.64 17.85 -3.17
N ALA A 36 2.16 16.61 -3.32
CA ALA A 36 2.07 15.95 -4.62
C ALA A 36 1.29 16.78 -5.65
N ILE A 37 0.12 17.30 -5.26
CA ILE A 37 -0.74 18.11 -6.13
C ILE A 37 -0.10 19.46 -6.46
N ILE A 38 0.43 20.16 -5.45
CA ILE A 38 1.04 21.50 -5.62
C ILE A 38 2.28 21.42 -6.52
N ILE A 39 3.09 20.37 -6.37
CA ILE A 39 4.26 20.15 -7.19
C ILE A 39 3.87 19.87 -8.63
N THR A 40 2.84 19.03 -8.83
CA THR A 40 2.35 18.71 -10.19
C THR A 40 1.74 19.94 -10.86
N ASP A 41 1.03 20.79 -10.13
CA ASP A 41 0.47 22.06 -10.66
C ASP A 41 1.52 23.03 -11.24
N ARG A 42 2.79 22.88 -10.86
CA ARG A 42 3.89 23.74 -11.37
C ARG A 42 4.34 23.35 -12.78
N ILE A 43 4.13 22.11 -13.17
CA ILE A 43 4.63 21.56 -14.42
C ILE A 43 3.54 21.10 -15.37
N PHE A 44 2.28 21.04 -14.90
CA PHE A 44 1.12 20.55 -15.66
C PHE A 44 0.16 21.70 -15.97
N HIS A 45 -0.21 21.83 -17.23
CA HIS A 45 -1.05 22.90 -17.75
C HIS A 45 -2.27 22.33 -18.49
N THR A 46 -3.45 22.66 -18.01
CA THR A 46 -4.72 22.35 -18.69
C THR A 46 -5.09 23.46 -19.68
N ALA A 47 -5.80 23.11 -20.76
CA ALA A 47 -6.25 24.06 -21.78
C ALA A 47 -7.10 25.22 -21.20
N ASN A 48 -7.84 24.97 -20.14
CA ASN A 48 -8.69 25.97 -19.45
C ASN A 48 -7.97 26.65 -18.26
N LYS A 49 -6.68 26.42 -18.08
CA LYS A 49 -5.84 26.97 -17.01
C LYS A 49 -6.33 26.67 -15.57
N LYS A 50 -7.18 25.66 -15.39
CA LYS A 50 -7.60 25.23 -14.07
C LYS A 50 -6.48 24.42 -13.41
N LYS A 51 -6.26 24.70 -12.12
CA LYS A 51 -5.29 23.96 -11.32
C LYS A 51 -5.84 22.62 -10.83
N LEU A 52 -4.96 21.64 -10.64
CA LEU A 52 -5.30 20.35 -10.06
C LEU A 52 -5.75 20.50 -8.60
N SER A 53 -5.20 21.46 -7.88
CA SER A 53 -5.59 21.78 -6.49
C SER A 53 -7.06 22.24 -6.34
N GLU A 54 -7.71 22.65 -7.44
CA GLU A 54 -9.13 23.03 -7.49
C GLU A 54 -10.00 21.87 -8.01
N ALA A 55 -9.41 20.74 -8.39
CA ALA A 55 -10.09 19.61 -8.99
C ALA A 55 -10.74 18.71 -7.93
N LYS A 56 -11.75 17.95 -8.34
CA LYS A 56 -12.38 16.95 -7.48
C LYS A 56 -11.48 15.73 -7.30
N PRO A 57 -11.52 15.06 -6.14
CA PRO A 57 -10.86 13.77 -5.95
C PRO A 57 -11.28 12.73 -7.00
N ASN A 58 -10.37 11.81 -7.32
CA ASN A 58 -10.60 10.68 -8.24
C ASN A 58 -11.05 11.12 -9.65
N THR A 59 -10.48 12.21 -10.15
CA THR A 59 -10.73 12.71 -11.50
C THR A 59 -9.47 12.67 -12.35
N ALA A 60 -9.66 12.49 -13.66
CA ALA A 60 -8.59 12.52 -14.65
C ALA A 60 -8.66 13.82 -15.46
N HIS A 61 -7.50 14.41 -15.73
CA HIS A 61 -7.35 15.70 -16.41
C HIS A 61 -6.38 15.57 -17.56
N TYR A 62 -6.80 15.97 -18.75
CA TYR A 62 -5.93 16.07 -19.91
C TYR A 62 -5.24 17.43 -19.92
N GLY A 63 -3.96 17.44 -20.26
CA GLY A 63 -3.15 18.65 -20.38
C GLY A 63 -1.73 18.35 -20.82
N THR A 64 -0.87 19.34 -20.75
CA THR A 64 0.50 19.30 -21.24
C THR A 64 1.47 19.47 -20.06
N ILE A 65 2.53 18.66 -20.01
CA ILE A 65 3.70 18.91 -19.18
C ILE A 65 4.67 19.78 -19.97
N ALA A 66 5.07 20.89 -19.39
CA ALA A 66 6.04 21.80 -19.98
C ALA A 66 7.23 22.06 -19.02
N ASP A 67 8.36 22.45 -19.59
CA ASP A 67 9.55 22.86 -18.84
C ASP A 67 9.42 24.32 -18.29
N GLU A 68 10.46 24.78 -17.62
CA GLU A 68 10.53 26.13 -17.02
C GLU A 68 10.46 27.28 -18.06
N ASN A 69 10.70 26.97 -19.34
CA ASN A 69 10.59 27.91 -20.46
C ASN A 69 9.26 27.77 -21.20
N GLU A 70 8.28 27.09 -20.59
CA GLU A 70 6.99 26.77 -21.21
C GLU A 70 7.09 25.91 -22.49
N THR A 71 8.23 25.20 -22.68
CA THR A 71 8.40 24.29 -23.82
C THR A 71 7.64 22.98 -23.54
N PRO A 72 6.69 22.57 -24.38
CA PRO A 72 5.95 21.32 -24.20
C PRO A 72 6.88 20.11 -24.26
N ILE A 73 6.76 19.21 -23.28
CA ILE A 73 7.47 17.93 -23.24
C ILE A 73 6.56 16.81 -23.72
N ASP A 74 5.32 16.77 -23.20
CA ASP A 74 4.36 15.74 -23.57
C ASP A 74 2.92 16.15 -23.24
N ASP A 75 1.97 15.63 -23.98
CA ASP A 75 0.55 15.70 -23.66
C ASP A 75 0.17 14.47 -22.83
N VAL A 76 -0.38 14.69 -21.64
CA VAL A 76 -0.56 13.67 -20.60
C VAL A 76 -1.97 13.64 -20.04
N VAL A 77 -2.30 12.54 -19.40
CA VAL A 77 -3.46 12.43 -18.51
C VAL A 77 -2.97 12.35 -17.07
N VAL A 78 -3.43 13.29 -16.24
CA VAL A 78 -3.11 13.32 -14.81
C VAL A 78 -4.33 12.86 -14.02
N THR A 79 -4.15 11.87 -13.15
CA THR A 79 -5.18 11.36 -12.24
C THR A 79 -4.85 11.74 -10.81
N LEU A 80 -5.87 12.23 -10.09
CA LEU A 80 -5.76 12.68 -8.69
C LEU A 80 -6.37 11.68 -7.73
N PHE A 81 -5.68 11.40 -6.64
CA PHE A 81 -6.17 10.65 -5.49
C PHE A 81 -5.89 11.44 -4.21
N ILE A 82 -6.94 11.80 -3.49
CA ILE A 82 -6.84 12.61 -2.27
C ILE A 82 -6.83 11.70 -1.04
N ALA A 83 -5.97 12.02 -0.09
CA ALA A 83 -5.90 11.32 1.19
C ALA A 83 -7.28 11.28 1.89
N PRO A 84 -7.65 10.18 2.55
CA PRO A 84 -6.92 8.91 2.67
C PRO A 84 -7.23 7.93 1.52
N HIS A 85 -7.94 8.34 0.46
CA HIS A 85 -8.44 7.47 -0.62
C HIS A 85 -7.42 7.34 -1.77
N SER A 86 -6.20 6.92 -1.44
CA SER A 86 -5.11 6.63 -2.37
C SER A 86 -4.43 5.31 -2.00
N PHE A 87 -3.49 4.85 -2.82
CA PHE A 87 -2.70 3.65 -2.53
C PHE A 87 -1.85 3.81 -1.27
N THR A 88 -1.17 4.94 -1.12
CA THR A 88 -0.30 5.21 0.03
C THR A 88 -1.03 5.77 1.25
N GLY A 89 -2.30 6.18 1.09
CA GLY A 89 -3.03 6.96 2.10
C GLY A 89 -2.67 8.45 2.14
N GLU A 90 -1.71 8.90 1.29
CA GLU A 90 -1.32 10.29 1.11
C GLU A 90 -1.98 10.87 -0.15
N ASP A 91 -1.90 12.18 -0.36
CA ASP A 91 -2.23 12.77 -1.65
C ASP A 91 -1.33 12.17 -2.73
N THR A 92 -1.94 11.63 -3.78
CA THR A 92 -1.23 10.92 -4.84
C THR A 92 -1.67 11.46 -6.20
N VAL A 93 -0.70 11.66 -7.07
CA VAL A 93 -0.90 12.03 -8.46
C VAL A 93 -0.27 10.98 -9.37
N GLU A 94 -0.99 10.56 -10.39
CA GLU A 94 -0.46 9.69 -11.43
C GLU A 94 -0.48 10.44 -12.77
N ILE A 95 0.70 10.56 -13.38
CA ILE A 95 0.90 11.17 -14.71
C ILE A 95 1.07 10.04 -15.70
N SER A 96 0.08 9.86 -16.56
CA SER A 96 0.13 8.96 -17.72
C SER A 96 0.67 9.72 -18.93
N CYS A 97 1.92 9.44 -19.31
CA CYS A 97 2.63 10.05 -20.42
C CYS A 97 2.93 9.02 -21.53
N HIS A 98 3.45 9.46 -22.67
CA HIS A 98 3.99 8.53 -23.66
C HIS A 98 5.22 7.79 -23.10
N GLY A 99 5.32 6.49 -23.40
CA GLY A 99 6.33 5.59 -22.85
C GLY A 99 7.73 5.74 -23.47
N SER A 100 8.10 6.93 -23.93
CA SER A 100 9.45 7.26 -24.36
C SER A 100 10.37 7.41 -23.15
N ILE A 101 11.55 6.78 -23.17
CA ILE A 101 12.55 6.91 -22.12
C ILE A 101 12.92 8.39 -21.92
N TYR A 102 13.06 9.14 -23.00
CA TYR A 102 13.36 10.57 -22.95
C TYR A 102 12.27 11.35 -22.19
N ILE A 103 10.97 11.15 -22.53
CA ILE A 103 9.86 11.83 -21.88
C ILE A 103 9.83 11.49 -20.40
N GLN A 104 9.92 10.20 -20.03
CA GLN A 104 9.94 9.75 -18.64
C GLN A 104 11.05 10.44 -17.83
N GLN A 105 12.27 10.51 -18.37
CA GLN A 105 13.40 11.16 -17.74
C GLN A 105 13.21 12.68 -17.58
N GLN A 106 12.65 13.35 -18.59
CA GLN A 106 12.37 14.79 -18.52
C GLN A 106 11.33 15.09 -17.43
N ILE A 107 10.22 14.34 -17.38
CA ILE A 107 9.19 14.54 -16.36
C ILE A 107 9.73 14.27 -14.96
N ILE A 108 10.50 13.20 -14.74
CA ILE A 108 11.15 12.92 -13.44
C ILE A 108 12.09 14.07 -13.07
N SER A 109 12.91 14.55 -14.01
CA SER A 109 13.83 15.67 -13.77
C SER A 109 13.10 16.96 -13.35
N LEU A 110 11.96 17.26 -13.99
CA LEU A 110 11.11 18.41 -13.61
C LEU A 110 10.55 18.24 -12.21
N LEU A 111 10.02 17.04 -11.86
CA LEU A 111 9.47 16.75 -10.54
C LEU A 111 10.53 16.90 -9.44
N LEU A 112 11.77 16.44 -9.68
CA LEU A 112 12.87 16.59 -8.75
C LEU A 112 13.23 18.07 -8.52
N ARG A 113 13.30 18.86 -9.59
CA ARG A 113 13.52 20.31 -9.49
C ARG A 113 12.38 21.04 -8.80
N ALA A 114 11.14 20.55 -8.98
CA ALA A 114 9.96 21.12 -8.35
C ALA A 114 9.82 20.77 -6.87
N GLY A 115 10.68 19.87 -6.33
CA GLY A 115 10.76 19.54 -4.91
C GLY A 115 10.37 18.12 -4.53
N CYS A 116 10.18 17.22 -5.50
CA CYS A 116 10.08 15.79 -5.21
C CYS A 116 11.45 15.19 -4.93
N ARG A 117 11.44 14.05 -4.25
CA ARG A 117 12.56 13.11 -4.14
C ARG A 117 12.24 11.82 -4.90
N LEU A 118 13.25 11.15 -5.46
CA LEU A 118 13.05 9.81 -5.99
C LEU A 118 12.63 8.84 -4.88
N ALA A 119 11.60 8.05 -5.16
CA ALA A 119 11.19 6.97 -4.28
C ALA A 119 12.25 5.86 -4.24
N GLN A 120 12.46 5.29 -3.06
CA GLN A 120 13.23 4.06 -2.89
C GLN A 120 12.42 2.85 -3.38
N PRO A 121 13.06 1.74 -3.77
CA PRO A 121 12.34 0.51 -4.08
C PRO A 121 11.37 0.11 -2.96
N GLY A 122 10.12 -0.17 -3.31
CA GLY A 122 9.05 -0.53 -2.36
C GLY A 122 8.54 0.61 -1.48
N GLU A 123 8.98 1.87 -1.67
CA GLU A 123 8.63 2.96 -0.77
C GLU A 123 7.14 3.30 -0.77
N PHE A 124 6.45 3.25 -1.89
CA PHE A 124 5.00 3.47 -1.94
C PHE A 124 4.25 2.44 -1.09
N THR A 125 4.62 1.16 -1.18
CA THR A 125 4.02 0.09 -0.37
C THR A 125 4.35 0.24 1.11
N ARG A 126 5.60 0.63 1.44
CA ARG A 126 5.99 0.94 2.82
C ARG A 126 5.16 2.09 3.40
N ARG A 127 4.90 3.16 2.63
CA ARG A 127 4.04 4.26 3.07
C ARG A 127 2.60 3.81 3.26
N ALA A 128 2.07 2.97 2.36
CA ALA A 128 0.75 2.37 2.51
C ALA A 128 0.64 1.57 3.82
N PHE A 129 1.65 0.78 4.17
CA PHE A 129 1.72 0.06 5.44
C PHE A 129 1.80 1.02 6.64
N THR A 130 2.69 2.02 6.60
CA THR A 130 2.87 2.99 7.70
C THR A 130 1.59 3.81 7.95
N ASN A 131 0.84 4.11 6.89
CA ASN A 131 -0.42 4.85 6.96
C ASN A 131 -1.64 3.95 7.24
N GLY A 132 -1.43 2.66 7.54
CA GLY A 132 -2.49 1.72 7.89
C GLY A 132 -3.43 1.34 6.74
N LYS A 133 -3.01 1.55 5.49
CA LYS A 133 -3.77 1.12 4.29
C LYS A 133 -3.61 -0.37 4.02
N LEU A 134 -2.45 -0.90 4.36
CA LEU A 134 -2.09 -2.31 4.25
C LEU A 134 -1.53 -2.79 5.59
N ASP A 135 -1.76 -4.02 5.95
CA ASP A 135 -0.99 -4.71 6.97
C ASP A 135 0.32 -5.26 6.37
N LEU A 136 1.21 -5.82 7.22
CA LEU A 136 2.51 -6.32 6.77
C LEU A 136 2.36 -7.44 5.73
N SER A 137 1.44 -8.39 5.97
CA SER A 137 1.18 -9.50 5.06
C SER A 137 0.67 -9.02 3.69
N GLN A 138 -0.20 -8.02 3.68
CA GLN A 138 -0.69 -7.38 2.46
C GLN A 138 0.42 -6.62 1.73
N ALA A 139 1.30 -5.93 2.46
CA ALA A 139 2.42 -5.22 1.86
C ALA A 139 3.42 -6.18 1.17
N GLU A 140 3.69 -7.33 1.77
CA GLU A 140 4.50 -8.40 1.16
C GLU A 140 3.80 -8.98 -0.08
N ALA A 141 2.49 -9.24 0.01
CA ALA A 141 1.70 -9.77 -1.10
C ALA A 141 1.68 -8.87 -2.35
N VAL A 142 1.93 -7.56 -2.23
CA VAL A 142 2.08 -6.67 -3.40
C VAL A 142 3.24 -7.13 -4.29
N ALA A 143 4.39 -7.44 -3.69
CA ALA A 143 5.57 -7.90 -4.43
C ALA A 143 5.32 -9.29 -5.05
N ASP A 144 4.73 -10.20 -4.30
CA ASP A 144 4.39 -11.56 -4.77
C ASP A 144 3.38 -11.53 -5.93
N LEU A 145 2.41 -10.63 -5.86
CA LEU A 145 1.42 -10.45 -6.92
C LEU A 145 2.08 -9.98 -8.22
N ILE A 146 3.02 -9.03 -8.14
CA ILE A 146 3.76 -8.52 -9.29
C ILE A 146 4.69 -9.60 -9.86
N ALA A 147 5.33 -10.40 -9.01
CA ALA A 147 6.24 -11.47 -9.41
C ALA A 147 5.53 -12.76 -9.86
N SER A 148 4.21 -12.87 -9.70
CA SER A 148 3.46 -14.09 -9.98
C SER A 148 3.53 -14.48 -11.45
N THR A 149 3.97 -15.70 -11.74
CA THR A 149 4.09 -16.25 -13.11
C THR A 149 3.13 -17.42 -13.40
N SER A 150 2.33 -17.82 -12.41
CA SER A 150 1.38 -18.93 -12.54
C SER A 150 0.03 -18.61 -11.91
N ALA A 151 -1.02 -19.30 -12.34
CA ALA A 151 -2.36 -19.16 -11.75
C ALA A 151 -2.39 -19.56 -10.25
N ALA A 152 -1.49 -20.44 -9.82
CA ALA A 152 -1.40 -20.85 -8.42
C ALA A 152 -0.75 -19.76 -7.56
N SER A 153 0.41 -19.22 -7.97
CA SER A 153 1.08 -18.13 -7.26
C SER A 153 0.21 -16.87 -7.22
N HIS A 154 -0.45 -16.53 -8.34
CA HIS A 154 -1.39 -15.41 -8.37
C HIS A 154 -2.56 -15.57 -7.38
N ARG A 155 -3.18 -16.75 -7.29
CA ARG A 155 -4.27 -17.00 -6.33
C ARG A 155 -3.82 -16.83 -4.88
N LEU A 156 -2.63 -17.34 -4.56
CA LEU A 156 -2.06 -17.22 -3.20
C LEU A 156 -1.80 -15.75 -2.84
N ALA A 157 -1.11 -15.02 -3.71
CA ALA A 157 -0.83 -13.60 -3.52
C ALA A 157 -2.12 -12.77 -3.42
N MET A 158 -3.14 -13.05 -4.24
CA MET A 158 -4.44 -12.38 -4.16
C MET A 158 -5.19 -12.69 -2.86
N GLN A 159 -5.14 -13.92 -2.36
CA GLN A 159 -5.74 -14.29 -1.07
C GLN A 159 -5.06 -13.53 0.07
N GLN A 160 -3.75 -13.43 0.04
CA GLN A 160 -2.94 -12.70 1.02
C GLN A 160 -3.22 -11.19 0.95
N MET A 161 -3.25 -10.61 -0.26
CA MET A 161 -3.57 -9.19 -0.50
C MET A 161 -4.98 -8.81 0.01
N ARG A 162 -5.94 -9.75 0.00
CA ARG A 162 -7.29 -9.57 0.56
C ARG A 162 -7.36 -9.78 2.07
N GLY A 163 -6.24 -9.91 2.76
CA GLY A 163 -6.17 -10.07 4.21
C GLY A 163 -6.55 -11.48 4.69
N GLY A 164 -6.43 -12.50 3.83
CA GLY A 164 -6.83 -13.87 4.19
C GLY A 164 -6.15 -14.37 5.46
N PHE A 165 -4.83 -14.21 5.57
CA PHE A 165 -4.07 -14.61 6.76
C PHE A 165 -4.34 -13.71 7.96
N SER A 166 -4.40 -12.42 7.77
CA SER A 166 -4.63 -11.45 8.85
C SER A 166 -6.00 -11.67 9.51
N ASN A 167 -7.03 -11.96 8.72
CA ASN A 167 -8.36 -12.29 9.23
C ASN A 167 -8.38 -13.61 9.98
N GLU A 168 -7.64 -14.62 9.52
CA GLU A 168 -7.53 -15.93 10.17
C GLU A 168 -6.82 -15.81 11.51
N ILE A 169 -5.69 -15.09 11.56
CA ILE A 169 -4.94 -14.81 12.79
C ILE A 169 -5.79 -13.98 13.77
N ALA A 170 -6.54 -12.98 13.30
CA ALA A 170 -7.42 -12.18 14.14
C ALA A 170 -8.49 -13.03 14.82
N LYS A 171 -9.11 -13.98 14.10
CA LYS A 171 -10.08 -14.93 14.66
C LYS A 171 -9.45 -15.82 15.72
N LEU A 172 -8.29 -16.43 15.43
CA LEU A 172 -7.58 -17.27 16.38
C LEU A 172 -7.19 -16.50 17.64
N ARG A 173 -6.76 -15.23 17.48
CA ARG A 173 -6.46 -14.35 18.61
C ARG A 173 -7.70 -14.07 19.47
N GLU A 174 -8.84 -13.81 18.85
CA GLU A 174 -10.10 -13.57 19.56
C GLU A 174 -10.55 -14.82 20.33
N GLU A 175 -10.50 -16.00 19.72
CA GLU A 175 -10.81 -17.26 20.36
C GLU A 175 -9.87 -17.55 21.54
N LEU A 176 -8.57 -17.27 21.39
CA LEU A 176 -7.57 -17.44 22.47
C LEU A 176 -7.83 -16.47 23.62
N LEU A 177 -8.18 -15.21 23.34
CA LEU A 177 -8.53 -14.22 24.35
C LEU A 177 -9.81 -14.62 25.10
N ASN A 178 -10.83 -15.09 24.39
CA ASN A 178 -12.07 -15.57 25.01
C ASN A 178 -11.78 -16.77 25.94
N PHE A 179 -10.93 -17.70 25.48
CA PHE A 179 -10.53 -18.84 26.32
C PHE A 179 -9.74 -18.40 27.56
N ALA A 180 -8.80 -17.46 27.41
CA ALA A 180 -8.05 -16.91 28.53
C ALA A 180 -8.97 -16.24 29.57
N SER A 181 -9.99 -15.51 29.10
CA SER A 181 -11.00 -14.89 29.99
C SER A 181 -11.83 -15.92 30.74
N LEU A 182 -12.15 -17.07 30.12
CA LEU A 182 -12.85 -18.17 30.81
C LEU A 182 -11.99 -18.80 31.90
N ILE A 183 -10.69 -18.97 31.65
CA ILE A 183 -9.74 -19.45 32.68
C ILE A 183 -9.62 -18.44 33.83
N GLU A 184 -9.54 -17.16 33.53
CA GLU A 184 -9.45 -16.10 34.54
C GLU A 184 -10.73 -16.10 35.43
N LEU A 185 -11.89 -16.26 34.80
CA LEU A 185 -13.17 -16.39 35.51
C LEU A 185 -13.19 -17.65 36.40
N GLU A 186 -12.69 -18.79 35.90
CA GLU A 186 -12.59 -20.05 36.65
C GLU A 186 -11.68 -19.91 37.88
N LEU A 187 -10.61 -19.13 37.76
CA LEU A 187 -9.71 -18.84 38.90
C LEU A 187 -10.38 -17.93 39.93
N ASP A 188 -11.16 -16.94 39.53
CA ASP A 188 -11.89 -16.05 40.43
C ASP A 188 -12.98 -16.77 41.23
N PHE A 189 -13.57 -17.85 40.66
CA PHE A 189 -14.57 -18.69 41.31
C PHE A 189 -14.01 -20.05 41.78
N ALA A 190 -12.70 -20.18 41.97
CA ALA A 190 -12.02 -21.43 42.35
C ALA A 190 -12.56 -22.09 43.63
N GLU A 191 -13.24 -21.34 44.50
CA GLU A 191 -13.88 -21.87 45.73
C GLU A 191 -15.22 -22.58 45.47
N GLU A 192 -15.81 -22.39 44.25
CA GLU A 192 -17.16 -22.91 43.91
C GLU A 192 -17.15 -24.19 43.08
N ASP A 193 -15.98 -24.76 42.75
CA ASP A 193 -15.79 -26.02 41.98
C ASP A 193 -16.47 -25.97 40.59
N VAL A 194 -16.40 -24.83 39.89
CA VAL A 194 -17.03 -24.57 38.60
C VAL A 194 -15.98 -24.59 37.49
N GLU A 195 -16.22 -25.40 36.44
CA GLU A 195 -15.41 -25.38 35.22
C GLU A 195 -16.11 -24.54 34.13
N PHE A 196 -15.53 -23.39 33.77
CA PHE A 196 -16.01 -22.54 32.67
C PHE A 196 -15.25 -22.79 31.37
N ALA A 197 -14.00 -23.24 31.44
CA ALA A 197 -13.12 -23.45 30.29
C ALA A 197 -13.04 -24.93 29.93
N ASP A 198 -13.62 -25.31 28.77
CA ASP A 198 -13.55 -26.67 28.24
C ASP A 198 -12.13 -26.95 27.71
N ARG A 199 -11.43 -27.88 28.37
CA ARG A 199 -10.06 -28.28 28.03
C ARG A 199 -9.96 -28.91 26.65
N THR A 200 -11.01 -29.57 26.17
CA THR A 200 -11.07 -30.16 24.82
C THR A 200 -11.07 -29.05 23.75
N GLN A 201 -11.90 -28.03 23.94
CA GLN A 201 -11.94 -26.86 23.05
C GLN A 201 -10.59 -26.12 23.02
N PHE A 202 -9.88 -26.08 24.14
CA PHE A 202 -8.55 -25.50 24.17
C PHE A 202 -7.54 -26.29 23.34
N HIS A 203 -7.53 -27.60 23.43
CA HIS A 203 -6.68 -28.45 22.61
C HIS A 203 -6.97 -28.26 21.11
N GLU A 204 -8.23 -28.26 20.73
CA GLU A 204 -8.65 -28.02 19.34
C GLU A 204 -8.20 -26.64 18.83
N LEU A 205 -8.29 -25.61 19.69
CA LEU A 205 -7.82 -24.28 19.36
C LEU A 205 -6.30 -24.25 19.14
N LEU A 206 -5.52 -24.91 20.01
CA LEU A 206 -4.06 -25.01 19.86
C LEU A 206 -3.67 -25.75 18.57
N GLU A 207 -4.35 -26.85 18.22
CA GLU A 207 -4.10 -27.58 16.98
C GLU A 207 -4.42 -26.71 15.74
N ARG A 208 -5.48 -25.92 15.79
CA ARG A 208 -5.79 -24.97 14.70
C ARG A 208 -4.75 -23.87 14.58
N ILE A 209 -4.28 -23.31 15.69
CA ILE A 209 -3.20 -22.32 15.71
C ILE A 209 -1.93 -22.92 15.08
N GLU A 210 -1.54 -24.13 15.51
CA GLU A 210 -0.38 -24.83 14.96
C GLU A 210 -0.51 -25.07 13.46
N PHE A 211 -1.68 -25.51 12.99
CA PHE A 211 -1.96 -25.74 11.58
C PHE A 211 -1.83 -24.44 10.75
N VAL A 212 -2.41 -23.33 11.24
CA VAL A 212 -2.34 -22.03 10.54
C VAL A 212 -0.90 -21.51 10.49
N LEU A 213 -0.15 -21.63 11.61
CA LEU A 213 1.25 -21.23 11.64
C LEU A 213 2.12 -22.07 10.70
N LYS A 214 1.92 -23.36 10.64
CA LYS A 214 2.62 -24.24 9.68
C LYS A 214 2.33 -23.82 8.24
N ARG A 215 1.07 -23.60 7.89
CA ARG A 215 0.71 -23.09 6.55
C ARG A 215 1.39 -21.78 6.19
N LEU A 216 1.47 -20.85 7.16
CA LEU A 216 2.19 -19.58 6.98
C LEU A 216 3.68 -19.83 6.70
N ILE A 217 4.35 -20.62 7.54
CA ILE A 217 5.76 -20.99 7.36
C ILE A 217 6.01 -21.62 5.99
N ASP A 218 5.18 -22.58 5.61
CA ASP A 218 5.32 -23.27 4.33
C ASP A 218 5.09 -22.34 3.14
N SER A 219 4.18 -21.35 3.25
CA SER A 219 3.95 -20.36 2.20
C SER A 219 5.18 -19.46 1.96
N PHE A 220 5.92 -19.09 3.01
CA PHE A 220 7.17 -18.36 2.88
C PHE A 220 8.31 -19.20 2.30
N ALA A 221 8.32 -20.51 2.57
CA ALA A 221 9.36 -21.41 2.03
C ALA A 221 9.23 -21.65 0.51
N VAL A 222 8.03 -21.50 -0.06
CA VAL A 222 7.76 -21.69 -1.50
C VAL A 222 8.00 -20.39 -2.30
N GLY A 223 8.09 -19.24 -1.64
CA GLY A 223 8.27 -17.92 -2.27
C GLY A 223 9.74 -17.46 -2.42
N ASN A 224 10.71 -18.26 -1.98
CA ASN A 224 12.16 -17.98 -2.10
C ASN A 224 12.81 -18.83 -3.19
#